data_6db70c4aeda1dc9d56e076022e102ab2
#
_entry.id   6db70c4aeda1dc9d56e076022e102ab2
#
_cell.length_a   1.000
_cell.length_b   1.000
_cell.length_c   1.000
_cell.angle_alpha   90.00
_cell.angle_beta   90.00
_cell.angle_gamma   90.00
#
_symmetry.space_group_name_H-M   'P 1'
#
loop_
_entity.id
_entity.type
_entity.pdbx_description
1 polymer ?
#
loop_
_entity_poly.entity_id
_entity_poly.type
_entity_poly.pdbx_seq_one_letter_code
_entity_poly.pdbx_strand_id
1 'polypeptide(L)' 'MNLQFQVDGMSCAHCAQAVTDAVQAIDPSAQVTVDVGTGHVAVLTEHPRDSVRLAIENAGYRAA' A
#
# COMPACT_ATOMS: atom_id res chain seq x y z
N MET A 1 -10.55 -0.69 -9.30
CA MET A 1 -9.50 -1.53 -9.91
C MET A 1 -8.72 -2.24 -8.81
N ASN A 2 -8.30 -3.45 -9.09
CA ASN A 2 -7.52 -4.24 -8.14
C ASN A 2 -6.04 -4.11 -8.49
N LEU A 3 -5.31 -3.38 -7.67
CA LEU A 3 -3.89 -3.12 -7.87
C LEU A 3 -3.08 -3.99 -6.91
N GLN A 4 -1.93 -4.45 -7.37
CA GLN A 4 -1.04 -5.27 -6.55
C GLN A 4 0.37 -4.72 -6.61
N PHE A 5 1.01 -4.70 -5.45
CA PHE A 5 2.37 -4.18 -5.30
C PHE A 5 3.21 -5.15 -4.49
N GLN A 6 4.50 -5.17 -4.79
CA GLN A 6 5.49 -5.80 -3.93
C GLN A 6 6.20 -4.68 -3.19
N VAL A 7 6.03 -4.63 -1.87
CA VAL A 7 6.53 -3.53 -1.06
C VAL A 7 7.68 -4.02 -0.19
N ASP A 8 8.82 -3.37 -0.33
CA ASP A 8 10.01 -3.68 0.46
C ASP A 8 10.04 -2.85 1.74
N GLY A 9 10.64 -3.40 2.77
CA GLY A 9 10.83 -2.70 4.03
C GLY A 9 9.74 -2.91 5.06
N MET A 10 8.68 -3.64 4.71
CA MET A 10 7.65 -4.01 5.68
C MET A 10 8.12 -5.23 6.46
N SER A 11 8.32 -5.06 7.76
CA SER A 11 8.81 -6.14 8.61
C SER A 11 7.92 -6.41 9.82
N CYS A 12 6.83 -5.65 9.99
CA CYS A 12 5.96 -5.81 11.16
C CYS A 12 4.57 -5.24 10.88
N ALA A 13 3.64 -5.48 11.81
CA ALA A 13 2.27 -5.00 11.69
C ALA A 13 2.19 -3.47 11.62
N HIS A 14 3.10 -2.77 12.29
CA HIS A 14 3.17 -1.31 12.22
C HIS A 14 3.44 -0.82 10.81
N CYS A 15 4.32 -1.50 10.09
CA CYS A 15 4.61 -1.16 8.70
C CYS A 15 3.39 -1.37 7.82
N ALA A 16 2.69 -2.48 8.02
CA ALA A 16 1.46 -2.75 7.28
C ALA A 16 0.41 -1.67 7.53
N GLN A 17 0.27 -1.23 8.77
CA GLN A 17 -0.68 -0.16 9.11
C GLN A 17 -0.28 1.15 8.46
N ALA A 18 1.01 1.47 8.44
CA ALA A 18 1.51 2.70 7.81
C ALA A 18 1.19 2.73 6.31
N VAL A 19 1.38 1.61 5.63
CA VAL A 19 1.05 1.49 4.20
C VAL A 19 -0.46 1.64 3.99
N THR A 20 -1.26 0.97 4.80
CA THR A 20 -2.71 1.08 4.73
C THR A 20 -3.16 2.53 4.92
N ASP A 21 -2.65 3.19 5.94
CA ASP A 21 -3.01 4.57 6.24
C ASP A 21 -2.61 5.51 5.10
N ALA A 22 -1.44 5.29 4.51
CA ALA A 22 -0.96 6.11 3.40
C ALA A 22 -1.90 6.01 2.19
N VAL A 23 -2.34 4.80 1.86
CA VAL A 23 -3.28 4.61 0.75
C VAL A 23 -4.63 5.21 1.07
N GLN A 24 -5.13 5.01 2.28
CA GLN A 24 -6.43 5.53 2.67
C GLN A 24 -6.43 7.06 2.81
N ALA A 25 -5.27 7.67 2.96
CA ALA A 25 -5.16 9.13 2.97
C ALA A 25 -5.52 9.73 1.60
N ILE A 26 -5.22 9.03 0.51
CA ILE A 26 -5.59 9.51 -0.83
C ILE A 26 -6.95 8.97 -1.27
N ASP A 27 -7.40 7.85 -0.70
CA ASP A 27 -8.70 7.27 -1.02
C ASP A 27 -9.27 6.59 0.23
N PRO A 28 -10.11 7.30 1.00
CA PRO A 28 -10.69 6.72 2.22
C PRO A 28 -11.53 5.47 1.99
N SER A 29 -12.03 5.26 0.77
CA SER A 29 -12.84 4.09 0.45
C SER A 29 -12.01 2.93 -0.09
N ALA A 30 -10.69 3.09 -0.24
CA ALA A 30 -9.83 2.02 -0.72
C ALA A 30 -9.80 0.86 0.28
N GLN A 31 -9.79 -0.37 -0.27
CA GLN A 31 -9.61 -1.56 0.53
C GLN A 31 -8.18 -2.05 0.34
N VAL A 32 -7.44 -2.15 1.44
CA VAL A 32 -6.03 -2.50 1.41
C VAL A 32 -5.82 -3.79 2.19
N THR A 33 -5.18 -4.76 1.54
CA THR A 33 -4.80 -6.03 2.16
C THR A 33 -3.28 -6.14 2.09
N VAL A 34 -2.63 -6.31 3.23
CA VAL A 34 -1.18 -6.38 3.33
C VAL A 34 -0.76 -7.73 3.88
N ASP A 35 0.19 -8.37 3.19
CA ASP A 35 0.85 -9.58 3.68
C ASP A 35 2.28 -9.23 4.05
N VAL A 36 2.53 -9.07 5.34
CA VAL A 36 3.83 -8.67 5.87
C VAL A 36 4.90 -9.73 5.57
N GLY A 37 4.51 -11.00 5.60
CA GLY A 37 5.45 -12.09 5.37
C GLY A 37 6.07 -12.10 3.99
N THR A 38 5.30 -11.69 2.97
CA THR A 38 5.78 -11.67 1.58
C THR A 38 6.01 -10.26 1.06
N GLY A 39 5.51 -9.23 1.76
CA GLY A 39 5.55 -7.86 1.29
C GLY A 39 4.51 -7.53 0.23
N HIS A 40 3.55 -8.42 0.02
CA HIS A 40 2.52 -8.24 -1.00
C HIS A 40 1.40 -7.32 -0.49
N VAL A 41 1.04 -6.32 -1.29
CA VAL A 41 -0.04 -5.39 -0.97
C VAL A 41 -1.05 -5.40 -2.11
N ALA A 42 -2.31 -5.66 -1.77
CA ALA A 42 -3.42 -5.60 -2.70
C ALA A 42 -4.29 -4.40 -2.35
N VAL A 43 -4.60 -3.58 -3.34
CA VAL A 43 -5.39 -2.35 -3.14
C VAL A 43 -6.56 -2.35 -4.11
N LEU A 44 -7.77 -2.25 -3.57
CA LEU A 44 -8.97 -2.08 -4.37
C LEU A 44 -9.37 -0.61 -4.32
N THR A 45 -9.17 0.09 -5.43
CA THR A 45 -9.35 1.54 -5.51
C THR A 45 -9.65 1.97 -6.94
N GLU A 46 -10.22 3.16 -7.08
CA GLU A 46 -10.44 3.80 -8.37
C GLU A 46 -9.26 4.68 -8.80
N HIS A 47 -8.30 4.91 -7.90
CA HIS A 47 -7.13 5.73 -8.22
C HIS A 47 -6.16 4.99 -9.12
N PRO A 48 -5.40 5.70 -9.97
CA PRO A 48 -4.40 5.05 -10.82
C PRO A 48 -3.27 4.47 -9.99
N ARG A 49 -2.62 3.45 -10.56
CA ARG A 49 -1.52 2.74 -9.91
C ARG A 49 -0.42 3.68 -9.44
N ASP A 50 -0.06 4.67 -10.26
CA ASP A 50 1.03 5.59 -9.91
C ASP A 50 0.70 6.41 -8.66
N SER A 51 -0.55 6.82 -8.49
CA SER A 51 -0.96 7.57 -7.30
C SER A 51 -0.82 6.73 -6.05
N VAL A 52 -1.23 5.47 -6.11
CA VAL A 52 -1.12 4.54 -4.98
C VAL A 52 0.34 4.23 -4.67
N ARG A 53 1.16 4.00 -5.71
CA ARG A 53 2.58 3.74 -5.54
C ARG A 53 3.27 4.92 -4.86
N LEU A 54 2.97 6.14 -5.28
CA LEU A 54 3.54 7.34 -4.67
C LEU A 54 3.12 7.48 -3.20
N ALA A 55 1.88 7.15 -2.88
CA ALA A 55 1.42 7.18 -1.50
C ALA A 55 2.23 6.22 -0.63
N ILE A 56 2.47 5.01 -1.14
CA ILE A 56 3.27 4.01 -0.42
C ILE A 56 4.71 4.50 -0.25
N GLU A 57 5.30 5.06 -1.31
CA GLU A 57 6.66 5.56 -1.26
C GLU A 57 6.81 6.75 -0.32
N ASN A 58 5.82 7.61 -0.25
CA ASN A 58 5.81 8.73 0.68
C ASN A 58 5.74 8.28 2.13
N ALA A 59 5.25 7.07 2.38
CA ALA A 59 5.25 6.50 3.72
C ALA A 59 6.63 5.93 4.11
N GLY A 60 7.60 5.93 3.20
CA GLY A 60 8.95 5.48 3.47
C GLY A 60 9.24 4.07 2.98
N TYR A 61 8.40 3.51 2.11
CA TYR A 61 8.57 2.15 1.59
C TYR A 61 8.78 2.17 0.08
N ARG A 62 9.38 1.12 -0.44
CA ARG A 62 9.58 0.96 -1.88
C ARG A 62 8.50 0.02 -2.42
N ALA A 63 7.75 0.50 -3.42
CA ALA A 63 6.70 -0.29 -4.05
C ALA A 63 7.08 -0.62 -5.49
N ALA A 64 6.90 -1.87 -5.86
CA ALA A 64 7.14 -2.34 -7.21
C ALA A 64 5.86 -2.95 -7.82
#